data_fb0ff3e5df66bbb9a858f8ada58d9c5c
#
_entry.id   fb0ff3e5df66bbb9a858f8ada58d9c5c
#
_cell.length_a   1.000
_cell.length_b   1.000
_cell.length_c   1.000
_cell.angle_alpha   90.00
_cell.angle_beta   90.00
_cell.angle_gamma   90.00
#
_symmetry.space_group_name_H-M   'P 1'
#
loop_
_entity.id
_entity.type
_entity.pdbx_description
1 polymer ?
#
loop_
_entity_poly.entity_id
_entity_poly.type
_entity_poly.pdbx_seq_one_letter_code
_entity_poly.pdbx_strand_id
1 'polypeptide(L)'
;MYHYQQGQKAHEGTGGLNILYLGFAGRIVKGLSVGANIGYLFGTTYNDVYAHTNTSSTSLFEQIIQVRDYHLDFGIQYRLEINRRHALSAGLTYSPGKTLLGHTWVQKYDINSDAAPDTIGYASIRNRFSIPDTWGAGIAYEWNRALFVEADFTYQPWSKAKIGHQEDFTSTTFCDRYRVGLGAAYTPAQRGGYLRRITYRLGGHWARDYMEIGTNHVREYGLSCGFGFPAPGGKTVINLGFDWIHRSCTPQALVTENYFNIRLGVNFNQLWFMQSKLR
;
A
#
# COMPACT_ATOMS: atom_id res chain seq x y z
N MET A 1 -13.97 43.99 -18.17
CA MET A 1 -12.79 43.26 -17.70
C MET A 1 -13.26 42.48 -16.48
N TYR A 2 -13.68 41.22 -16.65
CA TYR A 2 -14.22 40.39 -15.55
C TYR A 2 -13.06 39.67 -14.87
N HIS A 3 -12.70 40.09 -13.66
CA HIS A 3 -11.81 39.36 -12.80
C HIS A 3 -12.59 38.14 -12.28
N TYR A 4 -12.32 36.97 -12.81
CA TYR A 4 -12.67 35.69 -12.14
C TYR A 4 -11.80 35.60 -10.90
N GLN A 5 -12.37 35.90 -9.74
CA GLN A 5 -11.77 35.50 -8.48
C GLN A 5 -11.90 33.96 -8.39
N GLN A 6 -10.76 33.29 -8.46
CA GLN A 6 -10.69 31.84 -8.20
C GLN A 6 -11.18 31.61 -6.78
N GLY A 7 -12.36 30.99 -6.63
CA GLY A 7 -12.86 30.54 -5.34
C GLY A 7 -11.86 29.56 -4.73
N GLN A 8 -11.57 29.71 -3.45
CA GLN A 8 -10.73 28.75 -2.72
C GLN A 8 -11.47 27.43 -2.58
N LYS A 9 -10.85 26.32 -3.00
CA LYS A 9 -11.36 24.97 -2.77
C LYS A 9 -10.49 24.29 -1.73
N ALA A 10 -11.11 23.72 -0.70
CA ALA A 10 -10.45 22.87 0.26
C ALA A 10 -10.97 21.43 0.08
N HIS A 11 -10.08 20.47 0.16
CA HIS A 11 -10.39 19.05 0.05
C HIS A 11 -10.04 18.36 1.35
N GLU A 12 -10.97 17.57 1.88
CA GLU A 12 -10.78 16.75 3.06
C GLU A 12 -11.14 15.30 2.72
N GLY A 13 -10.28 14.35 3.10
CA GLY A 13 -10.53 12.92 2.92
C GLY A 13 -10.40 12.20 4.25
N THR A 14 -11.42 11.46 4.63
CA THR A 14 -11.44 10.66 5.86
C THR A 14 -11.93 9.24 5.61
N GLY A 15 -11.75 8.33 6.61
CA GLY A 15 -12.15 6.94 6.51
C GLY A 15 -11.09 6.04 5.89
N GLY A 16 -11.51 4.89 5.38
CA GLY A 16 -10.62 3.92 4.77
C GLY A 16 -11.27 2.57 4.50
N LEU A 17 -10.60 1.77 3.68
CA LEU A 17 -11.00 0.40 3.41
C LEU A 17 -10.14 -0.56 4.24
N ASN A 18 -10.78 -1.57 4.79
CA ASN A 18 -10.17 -2.64 5.58
C ASN A 18 -10.36 -3.96 4.85
N ILE A 19 -9.43 -4.87 5.05
CA ILE A 19 -9.52 -6.23 4.53
C ILE A 19 -9.28 -7.22 5.66
N LEU A 20 -10.20 -8.16 5.83
CA LEU A 20 -10.03 -9.36 6.64
C LEU A 20 -9.79 -10.52 5.68
N TYR A 21 -8.66 -11.20 5.80
CA TYR A 21 -8.32 -12.27 4.87
C TYR A 21 -7.97 -13.58 5.58
N LEU A 22 -8.22 -14.69 4.88
CA LEU A 22 -7.82 -16.03 5.24
C LEU A 22 -6.99 -16.60 4.09
N GLY A 23 -5.77 -17.06 4.42
CA GLY A 23 -4.83 -17.57 3.43
C GLY A 23 -4.57 -19.07 3.59
N PHE A 24 -4.45 -19.75 2.46
CA PHE A 24 -4.06 -21.13 2.36
C PHE A 24 -2.85 -21.25 1.44
N ALA A 25 -1.83 -21.99 1.88
CA ALA A 25 -0.66 -22.27 1.07
C ALA A 25 -0.20 -23.72 1.30
N GLY A 26 0.31 -24.31 0.22
CA GLY A 26 0.82 -25.67 0.27
C GLY A 26 1.96 -25.88 -0.72
N ARG A 27 2.82 -26.83 -0.37
CA ARG A 27 3.85 -27.33 -1.28
C ARG A 27 3.26 -28.44 -2.13
N ILE A 28 3.22 -28.26 -3.44
CA ILE A 28 2.69 -29.27 -4.39
C ILE A 28 3.76 -30.30 -4.72
N VAL A 29 4.96 -29.82 -5.06
CA VAL A 29 6.14 -30.65 -5.32
C VAL A 29 7.37 -30.02 -4.68
N LYS A 30 8.49 -30.74 -4.67
CA LYS A 30 9.75 -30.22 -4.12
C LYS A 30 10.10 -28.87 -4.78
N GLY A 31 10.21 -27.83 -3.95
CA GLY A 31 10.53 -26.47 -4.39
C GLY A 31 9.34 -25.63 -4.86
N LEU A 32 8.22 -26.22 -5.26
CA LEU A 32 7.04 -25.49 -5.76
C LEU A 32 5.97 -25.38 -4.69
N SER A 33 5.61 -24.16 -4.37
CA SER A 33 4.52 -23.82 -3.46
C SER A 33 3.50 -22.96 -4.17
N VAL A 34 2.22 -23.15 -3.85
CA VAL A 34 1.13 -22.30 -4.29
C VAL A 34 0.33 -21.83 -3.09
N GLY A 35 -0.30 -20.70 -3.21
CA GLY A 35 -1.16 -20.13 -2.18
C GLY A 35 -2.27 -19.31 -2.77
N ALA A 36 -3.33 -19.15 -1.99
CA ALA A 36 -4.43 -18.27 -2.28
C ALA A 36 -4.92 -17.60 -0.99
N ASN A 37 -5.30 -16.33 -1.09
CA ASN A 37 -5.97 -15.59 -0.03
C ASN A 37 -7.38 -15.25 -0.49
N ILE A 38 -8.33 -15.41 0.41
CA ILE A 38 -9.69 -14.91 0.26
C ILE A 38 -9.88 -13.84 1.32
N GLY A 39 -10.17 -12.63 0.89
CA GLY A 39 -10.38 -11.46 1.75
C GLY A 39 -11.82 -10.96 1.69
N TYR A 40 -12.29 -10.39 2.78
CA TYR A 40 -13.49 -9.57 2.85
C TYR A 40 -13.05 -8.10 2.97
N LEU A 41 -13.33 -7.35 1.91
CA LEU A 41 -13.01 -5.93 1.80
C LEU A 41 -14.23 -5.11 2.25
N PHE A 42 -14.05 -4.23 3.23
CA PHE A 42 -15.13 -3.41 3.76
C PHE A 42 -14.62 -2.07 4.27
N GLY A 43 -15.49 -1.08 4.27
CA GLY A 43 -15.18 0.24 4.82
C GLY A 43 -15.95 1.34 4.14
N THR A 44 -15.73 2.55 4.62
CA THR A 44 -16.33 3.77 4.10
C THR A 44 -15.26 4.85 4.00
N THR A 45 -15.23 5.54 2.88
CA THR A 45 -14.40 6.73 2.67
C THR A 45 -15.30 7.93 2.43
N TYR A 46 -14.92 9.05 3.00
CA TYR A 46 -15.59 10.33 2.85
C TYR A 46 -14.62 11.26 2.12
N ASN A 47 -15.09 11.91 1.07
CA ASN A 47 -14.33 12.93 0.35
C ASN A 47 -15.17 14.19 0.30
N ASP A 48 -14.71 15.22 0.97
CA ASP A 48 -15.39 16.49 1.12
C ASP A 48 -14.67 17.56 0.31
N VAL A 49 -15.43 18.31 -0.45
CA VAL A 49 -14.93 19.45 -1.22
C VAL A 49 -15.67 20.69 -0.79
N TYR A 50 -14.99 21.58 -0.11
CA TYR A 50 -15.50 22.88 0.29
C TYR A 50 -15.19 23.89 -0.81
N ALA A 51 -16.19 24.52 -1.36
CA ALA A 51 -16.07 25.62 -2.30
C ALA A 51 -16.52 26.94 -1.65
N HIS A 52 -15.55 27.79 -1.37
CA HIS A 52 -15.82 29.13 -0.84
C HIS A 52 -16.06 30.10 -1.99
N THR A 53 -17.23 30.71 -2.04
CA THR A 53 -17.54 31.85 -2.89
C THR A 53 -17.35 33.16 -2.10
N ASN A 54 -16.99 34.24 -2.78
CA ASN A 54 -16.74 35.54 -2.12
C ASN A 54 -17.96 36.18 -1.44
N THR A 55 -19.13 35.62 -1.61
CA THR A 55 -20.32 35.89 -0.83
C THR A 55 -20.36 34.87 0.30
N SER A 56 -20.77 35.25 1.49
CA SER A 56 -20.80 34.50 2.77
C SER A 56 -21.33 33.06 2.73
N SER A 57 -21.40 32.43 1.57
CA SER A 57 -21.87 31.07 1.37
C SER A 57 -20.71 30.10 1.01
N THR A 58 -20.71 28.96 1.67
CA THR A 58 -19.80 27.86 1.39
C THR A 58 -20.65 26.69 0.90
N SER A 59 -20.32 26.16 -0.28
CA SER A 59 -20.93 24.91 -0.75
C SER A 59 -20.04 23.73 -0.36
N LEU A 60 -20.62 22.75 0.29
CA LEU A 60 -19.98 21.47 0.62
C LEU A 60 -20.49 20.40 -0.33
N PHE A 61 -19.55 19.75 -1.01
CA PHE A 61 -19.81 18.54 -1.79
C PHE A 61 -19.22 17.37 -1.01
N GLU A 62 -20.07 16.51 -0.51
CA GLU A 62 -19.68 15.30 0.21
C GLU A 62 -19.88 14.08 -0.67
N GLN A 63 -18.83 13.29 -0.84
CA GLN A 63 -18.89 11.99 -1.49
C GLN A 63 -18.59 10.88 -0.48
N ILE A 64 -19.57 10.03 -0.24
CA ILE A 64 -19.45 8.88 0.64
C ILE A 64 -19.37 7.62 -0.22
N ILE A 65 -18.28 6.86 -0.08
CA ILE A 65 -18.06 5.61 -0.80
C ILE A 65 -18.03 4.47 0.23
N GLN A 66 -19.05 3.64 0.24
CA GLN A 66 -19.10 2.43 1.06
C GLN A 66 -18.84 1.20 0.21
N VAL A 67 -17.87 0.39 0.61
CA VAL A 67 -17.51 -0.86 -0.05
C VAL A 67 -17.76 -2.03 0.88
N ARG A 68 -18.33 -3.11 0.31
CA ARG A 68 -18.49 -4.42 0.94
C ARG A 68 -18.34 -5.47 -0.14
N ASP A 69 -17.16 -6.08 -0.20
CA ASP A 69 -16.83 -6.98 -1.29
C ASP A 69 -15.81 -8.05 -0.88
N TYR A 70 -15.59 -9.04 -1.72
CA TYR A 70 -14.51 -10.01 -1.55
C TYR A 70 -13.27 -9.59 -2.36
N HIS A 71 -12.12 -10.04 -1.92
CA HIS A 71 -10.83 -9.88 -2.59
C HIS A 71 -10.14 -11.24 -2.68
N LEU A 72 -9.48 -11.49 -3.80
CA LEU A 72 -8.76 -12.73 -4.03
C LEU A 72 -7.32 -12.43 -4.42
N ASP A 73 -6.39 -13.19 -3.85
CA ASP A 73 -4.99 -13.17 -4.25
C ASP A 73 -4.52 -14.60 -4.51
N PHE A 74 -3.73 -14.77 -5.54
CA PHE A 74 -3.10 -16.03 -5.90
C PHE A 74 -1.59 -15.85 -5.95
N GLY A 75 -0.85 -16.87 -5.51
CA GLY A 75 0.59 -16.86 -5.53
C GLY A 75 1.17 -18.21 -5.90
N ILE A 76 2.27 -18.17 -6.64
CA ILE A 76 3.10 -19.32 -6.96
C ILE A 76 4.54 -18.96 -6.66
N GLN A 77 5.26 -19.87 -6.03
CA GLN A 77 6.68 -19.69 -5.70
C GLN A 77 7.43 -20.97 -5.99
N TYR A 78 8.57 -20.80 -6.64
CA TYR A 78 9.52 -21.89 -6.86
C TYR A 78 10.84 -21.58 -6.18
N ARG A 79 11.30 -22.49 -5.29
CA ARG A 79 12.58 -22.42 -4.60
C ARG A 79 13.51 -23.49 -5.12
N LEU A 80 14.61 -23.08 -5.75
CA LEU A 80 15.68 -23.93 -6.24
C LEU A 80 16.85 -23.91 -5.25
N GLU A 81 17.12 -25.04 -4.62
CA GLU A 81 18.33 -25.25 -3.82
C GLU A 81 19.47 -25.69 -4.73
N ILE A 82 20.34 -24.76 -5.14
CA ILE A 82 21.48 -25.04 -6.03
C ILE A 82 22.48 -25.92 -5.29
N ASN A 83 22.73 -25.64 -4.02
CA ASN A 83 23.52 -26.44 -3.11
C ASN A 83 23.19 -26.06 -1.65
N ARG A 84 23.94 -26.62 -0.67
CA ARG A 84 23.73 -26.36 0.77
C ARG A 84 23.88 -24.89 1.18
N ARG A 85 24.54 -24.08 0.36
CA ARG A 85 24.84 -22.67 0.69
C ARG A 85 24.08 -21.69 -0.21
N HIS A 86 23.56 -22.11 -1.35
CA HIS A 86 22.95 -21.23 -2.33
C HIS A 86 21.54 -21.69 -2.66
N ALA A 87 20.59 -20.80 -2.50
CA ALA A 87 19.22 -21.00 -2.94
C ALA A 87 18.73 -19.80 -3.73
N LEU A 88 17.93 -20.06 -4.73
CA LEU A 88 17.25 -19.06 -5.55
C LEU A 88 15.74 -19.29 -5.43
N SER A 89 14.99 -18.25 -5.22
CA SER A 89 13.53 -18.30 -5.21
C SER A 89 12.98 -17.35 -6.25
N ALA A 90 11.97 -17.76 -6.98
CA ALA A 90 11.19 -16.91 -7.88
C ALA A 90 9.71 -17.04 -7.53
N GLY A 91 8.98 -15.94 -7.58
CA GLY A 91 7.57 -15.90 -7.24
C GLY A 91 6.77 -15.02 -8.19
N LEU A 92 5.52 -15.41 -8.40
CA LEU A 92 4.53 -14.63 -9.13
C LEU A 92 3.29 -14.51 -8.25
N THR A 93 2.67 -13.34 -8.26
CA THR A 93 1.40 -13.08 -7.59
C THR A 93 0.41 -12.45 -8.57
N TYR A 94 -0.85 -12.78 -8.41
CA TYR A 94 -1.93 -12.22 -9.20
C TYR A 94 -3.16 -11.99 -8.35
N SER A 95 -3.68 -10.77 -8.38
CA SER A 95 -4.95 -10.40 -7.76
C SER A 95 -5.88 -9.90 -8.86
N PRO A 96 -7.01 -10.60 -9.13
CA PRO A 96 -7.94 -10.20 -10.18
C PRO A 96 -8.60 -8.88 -9.86
N GLY A 97 -8.58 -7.99 -10.84
CA GLY A 97 -9.31 -6.74 -10.81
C GLY A 97 -10.81 -6.96 -10.94
N LYS A 98 -11.58 -6.08 -10.35
CA LYS A 98 -13.04 -6.16 -10.40
C LYS A 98 -13.71 -4.83 -10.11
N THR A 99 -14.96 -4.71 -10.52
CA THR A 99 -15.84 -3.65 -10.05
C THR A 99 -16.28 -3.96 -8.64
N LEU A 100 -16.03 -3.06 -7.71
CA LEU A 100 -16.35 -3.23 -6.31
C LEU A 100 -17.86 -3.13 -6.08
N LEU A 101 -18.38 -4.05 -5.29
CA LEU A 101 -19.75 -4.01 -4.80
C LEU A 101 -19.82 -2.94 -3.70
N GLY A 102 -20.70 -1.96 -3.88
CA GLY A 102 -20.82 -0.88 -2.92
C GLY A 102 -21.81 0.19 -3.33
N HIS A 103 -21.97 1.16 -2.47
CA HIS A 103 -22.79 2.34 -2.68
C HIS A 103 -21.91 3.59 -2.63
N THR A 104 -22.23 4.52 -3.51
CA THR A 104 -21.68 5.89 -3.46
C THR A 104 -22.84 6.85 -3.35
N TRP A 105 -22.77 7.71 -2.38
CA TRP A 105 -23.69 8.85 -2.24
C TRP A 105 -22.90 10.13 -2.51
N VAL A 106 -23.54 11.06 -3.20
CA VAL A 106 -23.05 12.42 -3.33
C VAL A 106 -24.15 13.33 -2.81
N GLN A 107 -23.76 14.20 -1.92
CA GLN A 107 -24.62 15.21 -1.32
C GLN A 107 -23.99 16.57 -1.54
N LYS A 108 -24.82 17.54 -1.89
CA LYS A 108 -24.42 18.93 -1.99
C LYS A 108 -25.18 19.72 -0.92
N TYR A 109 -24.44 20.41 -0.11
CA TYR A 109 -24.97 21.28 0.93
C TYR A 109 -24.61 22.73 0.62
N ASP A 110 -25.54 23.62 0.92
CA ASP A 110 -25.25 25.05 1.02
C ASP A 110 -25.17 25.43 2.50
N ILE A 111 -23.98 25.89 2.91
CA ILE A 111 -23.67 26.26 4.29
C ILE A 111 -23.66 27.77 4.34
N ASN A 112 -24.77 28.34 4.84
CA ASN A 112 -24.86 29.75 5.19
C ASN A 112 -24.56 29.90 6.68
N SER A 113 -23.90 31.00 7.07
CA SER A 113 -23.44 31.24 8.45
C SER A 113 -24.54 31.25 9.51
N ASP A 114 -25.79 31.39 9.11
CA ASP A 114 -26.92 31.62 10.03
C ASP A 114 -28.04 30.57 9.96
N ALA A 115 -27.87 29.53 9.15
CA ALA A 115 -28.88 28.46 8.96
C ALA A 115 -28.26 27.06 9.05
N ALA A 116 -29.09 26.07 9.41
CA ALA A 116 -28.69 24.66 9.28
C ALA A 116 -28.34 24.33 7.82
N PRO A 117 -27.34 23.47 7.57
CA PRO A 117 -26.98 23.07 6.21
C PRO A 117 -28.22 22.50 5.46
N ASP A 118 -28.52 23.04 4.30
CA ASP A 118 -29.61 22.58 3.47
C ASP A 118 -29.07 21.67 2.35
N THR A 119 -29.68 20.49 2.19
CA THR A 119 -29.29 19.53 1.15
C THR A 119 -29.93 19.94 -0.17
N ILE A 120 -29.13 20.52 -1.07
CA ILE A 120 -29.60 21.00 -2.37
C ILE A 120 -29.45 19.99 -3.52
N GLY A 121 -28.76 18.85 -3.28
CA GLY A 121 -28.60 17.79 -4.25
C GLY A 121 -28.24 16.47 -3.61
N TYR A 122 -28.80 15.38 -4.13
CA TYR A 122 -28.51 14.01 -3.72
C TYR A 122 -28.46 13.08 -4.92
N ALA A 123 -27.44 12.28 -5.02
CA ALA A 123 -27.34 11.21 -6.00
C ALA A 123 -26.79 9.93 -5.35
N SER A 124 -27.36 8.79 -5.68
CA SER A 124 -26.90 7.49 -5.22
C SER A 124 -26.54 6.62 -6.42
N ILE A 125 -25.33 6.07 -6.41
CA ILE A 125 -24.80 5.26 -7.51
C ILE A 125 -24.25 3.96 -6.95
N ARG A 126 -24.58 2.84 -7.60
CA ARG A 126 -24.12 1.51 -7.21
C ARG A 126 -22.98 1.02 -8.10
N ASN A 127 -22.00 0.32 -7.51
CA ASN A 127 -21.01 -0.50 -8.22
C ASN A 127 -20.24 0.25 -9.33
N ARG A 128 -19.73 1.45 -9.03
CA ARG A 128 -19.03 2.27 -10.03
C ARG A 128 -17.53 2.41 -9.82
N PHE A 129 -16.98 1.82 -8.75
CA PHE A 129 -15.55 1.79 -8.53
C PHE A 129 -14.99 0.43 -8.89
N SER A 130 -13.93 0.41 -9.68
CA SER A 130 -13.20 -0.82 -9.96
C SER A 130 -11.76 -0.71 -9.50
N ILE A 131 -11.25 -1.83 -9.03
CA ILE A 131 -9.81 -2.02 -8.81
C ILE A 131 -9.23 -2.78 -10.00
N PRO A 132 -8.04 -2.43 -10.49
CA PRO A 132 -7.41 -3.15 -11.59
C PRO A 132 -6.82 -4.48 -11.13
N ASP A 133 -6.49 -5.32 -12.10
CA ASP A 133 -5.63 -6.47 -11.86
C ASP A 133 -4.32 -6.04 -11.21
N THR A 134 -3.80 -6.86 -10.31
CA THR A 134 -2.47 -6.63 -9.73
C THR A 134 -1.58 -7.81 -10.06
N TRP A 135 -0.48 -7.54 -10.72
CA TRP A 135 0.56 -8.51 -11.06
C TRP A 135 1.81 -8.23 -10.27
N GLY A 136 2.34 -9.25 -9.62
CA GLY A 136 3.61 -9.17 -8.91
C GLY A 136 4.57 -10.24 -9.38
N ALA A 137 5.85 -9.90 -9.48
CA ALA A 137 6.92 -10.84 -9.76
C ALA A 137 8.10 -10.52 -8.85
N GLY A 138 8.78 -11.55 -8.35
CA GLY A 138 9.92 -11.35 -7.48
C GLY A 138 10.94 -12.48 -7.60
N ILE A 139 12.19 -12.13 -7.35
CA ILE A 139 13.30 -13.06 -7.24
C ILE A 139 14.05 -12.80 -5.95
N ALA A 140 14.52 -13.86 -5.30
CA ALA A 140 15.34 -13.76 -4.11
C ALA A 140 16.48 -14.76 -4.14
N TYR A 141 17.67 -14.31 -3.75
CA TYR A 141 18.86 -15.12 -3.66
C TYR A 141 19.34 -15.18 -2.21
N GLU A 142 19.59 -16.39 -1.75
CA GLU A 142 20.11 -16.67 -0.41
C GLU A 142 21.49 -17.32 -0.48
N TRP A 143 22.44 -16.73 0.23
CA TRP A 143 23.78 -17.28 0.39
C TRP A 143 24.07 -17.63 1.83
N ASN A 144 24.32 -18.91 2.08
CA ASN A 144 24.78 -19.45 3.36
C ASN A 144 23.93 -19.02 4.58
N ARG A 145 22.64 -18.68 4.38
CA ARG A 145 21.76 -18.06 5.37
C ARG A 145 22.31 -16.77 5.98
N ALA A 146 23.40 -16.24 5.43
CA ALA A 146 24.05 -15.01 5.88
C ALA A 146 23.62 -13.81 5.06
N LEU A 147 23.55 -13.94 3.75
CA LEU A 147 23.10 -12.90 2.83
C LEU A 147 21.82 -13.32 2.14
N PHE A 148 20.85 -12.42 2.16
CA PHE A 148 19.60 -12.51 1.41
C PHE A 148 19.46 -11.25 0.57
N VAL A 149 19.23 -11.39 -0.73
CA VAL A 149 19.00 -10.29 -1.66
C VAL A 149 17.72 -10.57 -2.42
N GLU A 150 16.88 -9.58 -2.57
CA GLU A 150 15.61 -9.68 -3.27
C GLU A 150 15.38 -8.53 -4.22
N ALA A 151 14.62 -8.79 -5.27
CA ALA A 151 14.08 -7.80 -6.17
C ALA A 151 12.63 -8.14 -6.47
N ASP A 152 11.76 -7.14 -6.46
CA ASP A 152 10.34 -7.28 -6.73
C ASP A 152 9.86 -6.23 -7.71
N PHE A 153 8.81 -6.59 -8.46
CA PHE A 153 8.11 -5.73 -9.40
C PHE A 153 6.61 -5.90 -9.23
N THR A 154 5.88 -4.80 -9.18
CA THR A 154 4.42 -4.79 -9.14
C THR A 154 3.88 -3.91 -10.25
N TYR A 155 2.86 -4.40 -10.94
CA TYR A 155 2.15 -3.70 -12.01
C TYR A 155 0.65 -3.70 -11.77
N GLN A 156 0.02 -2.54 -11.95
CA GLN A 156 -1.42 -2.34 -11.82
C GLN A 156 -1.91 -1.43 -12.95
N PRO A 157 -2.71 -1.93 -13.92
CA PRO A 157 -3.25 -1.14 -15.03
C PRO A 157 -4.44 -0.26 -14.58
N TRP A 158 -4.18 0.76 -13.78
CA TRP A 158 -5.20 1.69 -13.30
C TRP A 158 -5.86 2.50 -14.41
N SER A 159 -5.19 2.69 -15.56
CA SER A 159 -5.79 3.33 -16.74
C SER A 159 -7.04 2.61 -17.26
N LYS A 160 -7.18 1.30 -16.95
CA LYS A 160 -8.35 0.48 -17.30
C LYS A 160 -9.43 0.46 -16.22
N ALA A 161 -9.14 1.00 -15.03
CA ALA A 161 -10.08 1.01 -13.92
C ALA A 161 -11.25 1.97 -14.23
N LYS A 162 -12.46 1.46 -14.09
CA LYS A 162 -13.66 2.27 -14.28
C LYS A 162 -13.97 2.98 -12.97
N ILE A 163 -13.93 4.30 -12.99
CA ILE A 163 -14.35 5.13 -11.88
C ILE A 163 -15.57 5.92 -12.32
N GLY A 164 -16.64 5.80 -11.54
CA GLY A 164 -17.87 6.49 -11.82
C GLY A 164 -17.65 8.00 -11.87
N HIS A 165 -17.86 8.58 -13.02
CA HIS A 165 -17.89 10.02 -13.20
C HIS A 165 -19.11 10.57 -12.49
N GLN A 166 -18.92 11.53 -11.60
CA GLN A 166 -19.96 12.37 -11.06
C GLN A 166 -19.70 13.80 -11.46
N GLU A 167 -20.73 14.46 -11.99
CA GLU A 167 -20.71 15.89 -12.22
C GLU A 167 -20.30 16.59 -10.92
N ASP A 168 -19.40 17.57 -10.98
CA ASP A 168 -18.85 18.37 -9.87
C ASP A 168 -17.68 17.75 -9.07
N PHE A 169 -17.41 16.43 -9.13
CA PHE A 169 -16.14 15.88 -8.64
C PHE A 169 -15.13 15.82 -9.78
N THR A 170 -13.99 16.46 -9.57
CA THR A 170 -12.92 16.53 -10.56
C THR A 170 -12.60 15.13 -11.09
N SER A 171 -12.65 14.97 -12.41
CA SER A 171 -12.22 13.75 -13.08
C SER A 171 -10.74 13.54 -12.81
N THR A 172 -10.44 12.69 -11.84
CA THR A 172 -9.09 12.21 -11.65
C THR A 172 -8.82 11.19 -12.74
N THR A 173 -7.90 11.50 -13.64
CA THR A 173 -7.39 10.52 -14.59
C THR A 173 -6.40 9.62 -13.86
N PHE A 174 -6.46 8.32 -14.17
CA PHE A 174 -5.54 7.35 -13.60
C PHE A 174 -4.60 6.85 -14.66
N CYS A 175 -3.34 6.71 -14.29
CA CYS A 175 -2.32 6.08 -15.10
C CYS A 175 -1.88 4.76 -14.49
N ASP A 176 -1.22 3.91 -15.28
CA ASP A 176 -0.74 2.64 -14.80
C ASP A 176 0.32 2.81 -13.72
N ARG A 177 0.18 2.03 -12.64
CA ARG A 177 1.11 2.02 -11.52
C ARG A 177 2.17 0.95 -11.72
N TYR A 178 3.42 1.35 -11.49
CA TYR A 178 4.58 0.49 -11.49
C TYR A 178 5.36 0.68 -10.20
N ARG A 179 5.84 -0.42 -9.62
CA ARG A 179 6.74 -0.38 -8.48
C ARG A 179 7.84 -1.40 -8.65
N VAL A 180 9.07 -0.99 -8.41
CA VAL A 180 10.27 -1.84 -8.33
C VAL A 180 10.84 -1.69 -6.94
N GLY A 181 11.13 -2.82 -6.28
CA GLY A 181 11.80 -2.88 -4.99
C GLY A 181 13.10 -3.68 -5.08
N LEU A 182 14.09 -3.27 -4.31
CA LEU A 182 15.35 -3.98 -4.12
C LEU A 182 15.67 -4.03 -2.63
N GLY A 183 16.06 -5.19 -2.14
CA GLY A 183 16.37 -5.37 -0.73
C GLY A 183 17.56 -6.32 -0.51
N ALA A 184 18.33 -6.05 0.54
CA ALA A 184 19.39 -6.94 1.00
C ALA A 184 19.38 -7.02 2.53
N ALA A 185 19.60 -8.23 3.06
CA ALA A 185 19.78 -8.48 4.47
C ALA A 185 21.04 -9.31 4.67
N TYR A 186 21.91 -8.87 5.56
CA TYR A 186 23.18 -9.54 5.86
C TYR A 186 23.36 -9.77 7.36
N THR A 187 23.57 -11.03 7.73
CA THR A 187 23.93 -11.44 9.09
C THR A 187 25.29 -12.11 9.07
N PRO A 188 26.35 -11.42 9.49
CA PRO A 188 27.74 -11.90 9.32
C PRO A 188 28.00 -13.27 9.95
N ALA A 189 27.42 -13.57 11.11
CA ALA A 189 27.56 -14.86 11.75
C ALA A 189 26.39 -15.12 12.71
N GLN A 190 25.98 -16.40 12.83
CA GLN A 190 24.96 -16.79 13.81
C GLN A 190 25.54 -16.98 15.23
N ARG A 191 26.86 -17.13 15.35
CA ARG A 191 27.60 -17.30 16.59
C ARG A 191 28.82 -16.39 16.63
N GLY A 192 29.27 -16.01 17.83
CA GLY A 192 30.43 -15.13 18.01
C GLY A 192 30.07 -13.83 18.68
N GLY A 193 30.87 -12.79 18.44
CA GLY A 193 30.66 -11.44 19.02
C GLY A 193 29.28 -10.85 18.64
N TYR A 194 28.73 -10.03 19.52
CA TYR A 194 27.37 -9.48 19.39
C TYR A 194 27.14 -8.79 18.05
N LEU A 195 28.04 -7.93 17.62
CA LEU A 195 27.92 -7.19 16.34
C LEU A 195 27.84 -8.10 15.11
N ARG A 196 28.46 -9.29 15.15
CA ARG A 196 28.39 -10.26 14.04
C ARG A 196 27.04 -10.96 13.96
N ARG A 197 26.25 -10.94 15.03
CA ARG A 197 24.90 -11.54 15.09
C ARG A 197 23.79 -10.55 14.72
N ILE A 198 24.12 -9.26 14.60
CA ILE A 198 23.19 -8.25 14.13
C ILE A 198 22.88 -8.51 12.65
N THR A 199 21.60 -8.44 12.31
CA THR A 199 21.16 -8.44 10.90
C THR A 199 21.15 -7.00 10.41
N TYR A 200 21.91 -6.72 9.40
CA TYR A 200 21.96 -5.43 8.69
C TYR A 200 21.06 -5.51 7.48
N ARG A 201 20.19 -4.51 7.27
CA ARG A 201 19.25 -4.46 6.14
C ARG A 201 19.42 -3.15 5.39
N LEU A 202 19.37 -3.24 4.07
CA LEU A 202 19.37 -2.09 3.19
C LEU A 202 18.33 -2.35 2.08
N GLY A 203 17.57 -1.33 1.73
CA GLY A 203 16.58 -1.44 0.67
C GLY A 203 16.34 -0.12 -0.01
N GLY A 204 15.71 -0.22 -1.17
CA GLY A 204 15.25 0.93 -1.92
C GLY A 204 14.11 0.54 -2.83
N HIS A 205 13.26 1.50 -3.16
CA HIS A 205 12.21 1.30 -4.13
C HIS A 205 12.02 2.53 -5.00
N TRP A 206 11.48 2.30 -6.17
CA TRP A 206 10.96 3.29 -7.07
C TRP A 206 9.53 2.92 -7.43
N ALA A 207 8.63 3.93 -7.46
CA ALA A 207 7.28 3.74 -7.90
C ALA A 207 6.81 4.94 -8.75
N ARG A 208 5.99 4.63 -9.76
CA ARG A 208 5.10 5.58 -10.40
C ARG A 208 3.71 5.31 -9.87
N ASP A 209 3.11 6.31 -9.22
CA ASP A 209 1.78 6.17 -8.65
C ASP A 209 0.70 6.19 -9.75
N TYR A 210 -0.50 5.76 -9.41
CA TYR A 210 -1.64 5.74 -10.35
C TYR A 210 -2.32 7.10 -10.49
N MET A 211 -2.11 8.02 -9.57
CA MET A 211 -2.72 9.35 -9.63
C MET A 211 -2.03 10.23 -10.65
N GLU A 212 -2.83 10.90 -11.47
CA GLU A 212 -2.40 11.90 -12.44
C GLU A 212 -3.04 13.25 -12.09
N ILE A 213 -2.22 14.28 -11.93
CA ILE A 213 -2.66 15.63 -11.59
C ILE A 213 -2.45 16.52 -12.84
N GLY A 214 -3.50 16.71 -13.63
CA GLY A 214 -3.41 17.32 -14.94
C GLY A 214 -2.59 16.43 -15.89
N THR A 215 -1.42 16.90 -16.31
CA THR A 215 -0.45 16.12 -17.13
C THR A 215 0.73 15.59 -16.32
N ASN A 216 0.69 15.72 -14.98
CA ASN A 216 1.81 15.37 -14.12
C ASN A 216 1.57 14.02 -13.44
N HIS A 217 2.59 13.17 -13.48
CA HIS A 217 2.59 11.88 -12.81
C HIS A 217 3.31 11.96 -11.47
N VAL A 218 2.76 11.32 -10.46
CA VAL A 218 3.38 11.21 -9.15
C VAL A 218 4.42 10.09 -9.17
N ARG A 219 5.65 10.41 -8.78
CA ARG A 219 6.76 9.47 -8.64
C ARG A 219 7.24 9.44 -7.19
N GLU A 220 7.65 8.25 -6.76
CA GLU A 220 8.13 8.00 -5.42
C GLU A 220 9.47 7.25 -5.47
N TYR A 221 10.42 7.69 -4.66
CA TYR A 221 11.70 7.05 -4.40
C TYR A 221 11.83 6.82 -2.90
N GLY A 222 12.19 5.62 -2.50
CA GLY A 222 12.40 5.32 -1.10
C GLY A 222 13.74 4.63 -0.87
N LEU A 223 14.40 4.99 0.23
CA LEU A 223 15.58 4.33 0.75
C LEU A 223 15.29 3.88 2.18
N SER A 224 15.72 2.68 2.52
CA SER A 224 15.54 2.13 3.86
C SER A 224 16.82 1.49 4.37
N CYS A 225 17.08 1.64 5.66
CA CYS A 225 18.09 0.86 6.35
C CYS A 225 17.52 0.30 7.67
N GLY A 226 18.05 -0.82 8.11
CA GLY A 226 17.53 -1.45 9.32
C GLY A 226 18.52 -2.37 10.01
N PHE A 227 18.27 -2.58 11.30
CA PHE A 227 19.08 -3.41 12.16
C PHE A 227 18.19 -4.38 12.93
N GLY A 228 18.57 -5.66 12.96
CA GLY A 228 17.95 -6.68 13.77
C GLY A 228 18.87 -7.11 14.91
N PHE A 229 18.55 -6.73 16.13
CA PHE A 229 19.33 -6.99 17.33
C PHE A 229 18.81 -8.27 18.00
N PRO A 230 19.57 -9.39 17.99
CA PRO A 230 19.16 -10.60 18.71
C PRO A 230 19.29 -10.38 20.22
N ALA A 231 18.22 -10.62 20.97
CA ALA A 231 18.25 -10.55 22.43
C ALA A 231 19.05 -11.73 23.03
N PRO A 232 19.51 -11.62 24.28
CA PRO A 232 20.09 -12.75 24.99
C PRO A 232 19.17 -13.95 24.97
N GLY A 233 19.71 -15.14 24.65
CA GLY A 233 18.91 -16.37 24.46
C GLY A 233 18.46 -16.64 23.03
N GLY A 234 18.62 -15.70 22.08
CA GLY A 234 18.48 -15.90 20.63
C GLY A 234 17.05 -16.11 20.09
N LYS A 235 16.03 -16.04 20.97
CA LYS A 235 14.62 -16.27 20.58
C LYS A 235 13.86 -15.01 20.22
N THR A 236 14.33 -13.86 20.68
CA THR A 236 13.71 -12.56 20.46
C THR A 236 14.65 -11.70 19.62
N VAL A 237 14.10 -10.98 18.64
CA VAL A 237 14.84 -10.02 17.83
C VAL A 237 14.16 -8.67 17.92
N ILE A 238 14.91 -7.65 18.28
CA ILE A 238 14.46 -6.26 18.25
C ILE A 238 14.88 -5.67 16.90
N ASN A 239 13.93 -5.17 16.14
CA ASN A 239 14.18 -4.56 14.84
C ASN A 239 14.05 -3.05 14.93
N LEU A 240 15.04 -2.35 14.41
CA LEU A 240 15.04 -0.90 14.25
C LEU A 240 15.20 -0.60 12.76
N GLY A 241 14.32 0.20 12.20
CA GLY A 241 14.32 0.57 10.79
C GLY A 241 14.17 2.08 10.62
N PHE A 242 14.79 2.59 9.58
CA PHE A 242 14.72 3.98 9.14
C PHE A 242 14.37 3.98 7.67
N ASP A 243 13.33 4.76 7.29
CA ASP A 243 12.92 4.91 5.90
C ASP A 243 12.92 6.40 5.57
N TRP A 244 13.45 6.72 4.40
CA TRP A 244 13.27 8.02 3.75
C TRP A 244 12.54 7.80 2.43
N ILE A 245 11.44 8.54 2.24
CA ILE A 245 10.60 8.47 1.05
C ILE A 245 10.48 9.88 0.50
N HIS A 246 10.83 10.04 -0.77
CA HIS A 246 10.65 11.26 -1.54
C HIS A 246 9.59 11.06 -2.60
N ARG A 247 8.56 11.90 -2.59
CA ARG A 247 7.46 11.91 -3.55
C ARG A 247 7.41 13.24 -4.26
N SER A 248 7.31 13.23 -5.59
CA SER A 248 7.24 14.44 -6.41
C SER A 248 6.44 14.24 -7.68
N CYS A 249 5.89 15.31 -8.22
CA CYS A 249 5.20 15.32 -9.51
C CYS A 249 6.18 15.62 -10.65
N THR A 250 5.99 15.00 -11.81
CA THR A 250 6.79 15.19 -13.03
C THR A 250 5.86 15.31 -14.24
N PRO A 251 6.03 16.24 -15.19
CA PRO A 251 7.21 17.12 -15.39
C PRO A 251 7.25 18.35 -14.49
N GLN A 252 6.13 18.83 -13.95
CA GLN A 252 6.15 19.99 -13.07
C GLN A 252 6.05 19.56 -11.61
N ALA A 253 6.93 20.04 -10.76
CA ALA A 253 6.93 19.77 -9.33
C ALA A 253 5.83 20.58 -8.62
N LEU A 254 4.56 20.17 -8.78
CA LEU A 254 3.42 20.80 -8.13
C LEU A 254 3.44 20.62 -6.62
N VAL A 255 3.80 19.41 -6.19
CA VAL A 255 3.92 19.02 -4.77
C VAL A 255 5.18 18.19 -4.62
N THR A 256 5.95 18.46 -3.58
CA THR A 256 7.12 17.68 -3.18
C THR A 256 7.01 17.33 -1.70
N GLU A 257 7.08 16.06 -1.39
CA GLU A 257 6.93 15.54 -0.04
C GLU A 257 8.14 14.68 0.33
N ASN A 258 8.60 14.82 1.58
CA ASN A 258 9.64 14.00 2.14
C ASN A 258 9.14 13.39 3.46
N TYR A 259 9.16 12.07 3.54
CA TYR A 259 8.77 11.33 4.73
C TYR A 259 9.98 10.66 5.36
N PHE A 260 10.12 10.82 6.67
CA PHE A 260 11.11 10.12 7.47
C PHE A 260 10.38 9.25 8.49
N ASN A 261 10.52 7.94 8.40
CA ASN A 261 9.87 7.00 9.28
C ASN A 261 10.90 6.25 10.13
N ILE A 262 10.60 6.12 11.40
CA ILE A 262 11.34 5.26 12.33
C ILE A 262 10.41 4.13 12.75
N ARG A 263 10.86 2.88 12.58
CA ARG A 263 10.08 1.70 12.93
C ARG A 263 10.80 0.90 14.01
N LEU A 264 10.09 0.61 15.07
CA LEU A 264 10.54 -0.31 16.13
C LEU A 264 9.62 -1.53 16.13
N GLY A 265 10.22 -2.72 16.07
CA GLY A 265 9.48 -3.97 16.10
C GLY A 265 10.15 -4.98 17.01
N VAL A 266 9.37 -5.82 17.68
CA VAL A 266 9.88 -6.90 18.52
C VAL A 266 9.27 -8.21 18.05
N ASN A 267 10.11 -9.14 17.62
CA ASN A 267 9.70 -10.47 17.21
C ASN A 267 10.03 -11.46 18.33
N PHE A 268 8.97 -12.00 18.96
CA PHE A 268 9.08 -13.05 19.96
C PHE A 268 8.95 -14.40 19.27
N ASN A 269 9.95 -15.27 19.43
CA ASN A 269 9.88 -16.66 18.96
C ASN A 269 9.96 -17.59 20.16
N GLN A 270 8.81 -18.04 20.64
CA GLN A 270 8.71 -18.98 21.75
C GLN A 270 8.05 -20.28 21.28
N LEU A 271 8.59 -21.40 21.75
CA LEU A 271 7.96 -22.71 21.58
C LEU A 271 6.87 -22.85 22.65
N TRP A 272 5.62 -22.72 22.23
CA TRP A 272 4.46 -22.94 23.07
C TRP A 272 4.19 -24.47 23.16
N PHE A 273 3.72 -24.94 24.31
CA PHE A 273 3.38 -26.37 24.57
C PHE A 273 4.57 -27.36 24.68
N MET A 274 5.79 -26.91 24.89
CA MET A 274 6.85 -27.81 25.35
C MET A 274 6.86 -27.85 26.87
N GLN A 275 6.61 -29.04 27.44
CA GLN A 275 6.83 -29.29 28.84
C GLN A 275 8.32 -29.17 29.15
N SER A 276 8.70 -28.17 29.93
CA SER A 276 10.05 -28.13 30.53
C SER A 276 10.12 -29.23 31.56
N LYS A 277 10.96 -30.23 31.36
CA LYS A 277 11.31 -31.17 32.44
C LYS A 277 11.99 -30.35 33.54
N LEU A 278 11.28 -30.16 34.64
CA LEU A 278 11.89 -29.69 35.88
C LEU A 278 12.91 -30.75 36.29
N ARG A 279 14.17 -30.35 36.34
CA ARG A 279 15.26 -31.11 36.98
C ARG A 279 15.37 -30.65 38.41
#